data_ced8fb919c1461db3847f5fa1352be87
#
_entry.id   ced8fb919c1461db3847f5fa1352be87
#
_cell.length_a   1.000
_cell.length_b   1.000
_cell.length_c   1.000
_cell.angle_alpha   90.00
_cell.angle_beta   90.00
_cell.angle_gamma   90.00
#
_symmetry.space_group_name_H-M   'P 1'
#
loop_
_entity.id
_entity.type
_entity.pdbx_description
1 polymer ?
#
loop_
_entity_poly.entity_id
_entity_poly.type
_entity_poly.pdbx_seq_one_letter_code
_entity_poly.pdbx_strand_id
1 'polypeptide(L)' 'MVTETLLHIDETLDPAQRDELLAWLGNRPEGLQPHMKSDKEHLLFVAYDPDEMCPHDLVAIVNERGLHAHLIDL' A
#
# COMPACT_ATOMS: atom_id res chain seq x y z
N MET A 1 6.08 -0.32 -17.64
CA MET A 1 7.09 0.19 -16.71
C MET A 1 6.47 0.30 -15.32
N VAL A 2 7.17 -0.17 -14.29
CA VAL A 2 6.66 -0.16 -12.92
C VAL A 2 7.32 0.96 -12.15
N THR A 3 6.56 1.67 -11.33
CA THR A 3 7.08 2.69 -10.42
C THR A 3 6.62 2.36 -9.01
N GLU A 4 7.23 2.99 -8.02
CA GLU A 4 6.90 2.75 -6.62
C GLU A 4 6.43 4.05 -5.97
N THR A 5 5.43 3.94 -5.09
CA THR A 5 4.97 5.06 -4.29
C THR A 5 4.98 4.68 -2.82
N LEU A 6 4.90 5.68 -1.96
CA LEU A 6 4.93 5.52 -0.52
C LEU A 6 3.64 6.06 0.08
N LEU A 7 3.00 5.24 0.89
CA LEU A 7 1.80 5.61 1.63
C LEU A 7 2.06 5.59 3.13
N HIS A 8 1.46 6.53 3.84
CA HIS A 8 1.43 6.53 5.31
C HIS A 8 0.07 6.00 5.76
N ILE A 9 0.08 5.02 6.66
CA ILE A 9 -1.14 4.46 7.26
C ILE A 9 -1.22 4.95 8.69
N ASP A 10 -2.31 5.60 9.05
CA ASP A 10 -2.48 6.20 10.39
C ASP A 10 -2.60 5.15 11.48
N GLU A 11 -3.24 4.02 11.19
CA GLU A 11 -3.44 2.95 12.15
C GLU A 11 -2.14 2.20 12.44
N THR A 12 -2.01 1.72 13.68
CA THR A 12 -0.89 0.86 14.05
C THR A 12 -1.32 -0.59 13.82
N LEU A 13 -0.69 -1.24 12.85
CA LEU A 13 -0.99 -2.63 12.51
C LEU A 13 -0.02 -3.56 13.22
N ASP A 14 -0.52 -4.66 13.78
CA ASP A 14 0.35 -5.70 14.31
C ASP A 14 0.92 -6.52 13.13
N PRO A 15 1.92 -7.41 13.38
CA PRO A 15 2.54 -8.17 12.28
C PRO A 15 1.54 -9.01 11.48
N ALA A 16 0.53 -9.59 12.12
CA ALA A 16 -0.47 -10.37 11.42
C ALA A 16 -1.34 -9.50 10.51
N GLN A 17 -1.73 -8.33 10.99
CA GLN A 17 -2.52 -7.38 10.19
C GLN A 17 -1.73 -6.87 9.00
N ARG A 18 -0.43 -6.60 9.19
CA ARG A 18 0.44 -6.18 8.08
C ARG A 18 0.55 -7.28 7.02
N ASP A 19 0.74 -8.52 7.44
CA ASP A 19 0.83 -9.65 6.51
C ASP A 19 -0.47 -9.82 5.73
N GLU A 20 -1.62 -9.67 6.40
CA GLU A 20 -2.92 -9.75 5.75
C GLU A 20 -3.10 -8.64 4.72
N LEU A 21 -2.70 -7.42 5.04
CA LEU A 21 -2.80 -6.28 4.13
C LEU A 21 -1.93 -6.52 2.90
N LEU A 22 -0.69 -6.95 3.10
CA LEU A 22 0.24 -7.21 1.99
C LEU A 22 -0.29 -8.33 1.09
N ALA A 23 -0.80 -9.40 1.67
CA ALA A 23 -1.37 -10.51 0.91
C ALA A 23 -2.60 -10.06 0.11
N TRP A 24 -3.47 -9.28 0.74
CA TRP A 24 -4.68 -8.77 0.08
C TRP A 24 -4.33 -7.87 -1.11
N LEU A 25 -3.37 -6.97 -0.93
CA LEU A 25 -2.94 -6.08 -2.01
C LEU A 25 -2.26 -6.86 -3.13
N GLY A 26 -1.37 -7.81 -2.78
CA GLY A 26 -0.63 -8.59 -3.76
C GLY A 26 -1.50 -9.55 -4.57
N ASN A 27 -2.66 -9.93 -4.05
CA ASN A 27 -3.58 -10.84 -4.72
C ASN A 27 -4.60 -10.13 -5.62
N ARG A 28 -4.57 -8.81 -5.65
CA ARG A 28 -5.50 -8.05 -6.50
C ARG A 28 -5.09 -8.18 -7.97
N PRO A 29 -6.08 -8.08 -8.89
CA PRO A 29 -5.80 -8.25 -10.33
C PRO A 29 -4.93 -7.16 -10.93
N GLU A 30 -4.74 -6.04 -10.23
CA GLU A 30 -3.91 -4.92 -10.72
C GLU A 30 -2.41 -5.22 -10.72
N GLY A 31 -1.98 -6.34 -10.14
CA GLY A 31 -0.57 -6.71 -10.14
C GLY A 31 0.31 -5.86 -9.24
N LEU A 32 -0.24 -5.40 -8.13
CA LEU A 32 0.50 -4.58 -7.17
C LEU A 32 1.58 -5.38 -6.46
N GLN A 33 2.69 -4.71 -6.12
CA GLN A 33 3.78 -5.31 -5.35
C GLN A 33 4.00 -4.48 -4.09
N PRO A 34 3.25 -4.78 -3.03
CA PRO A 34 3.36 -4.04 -1.77
C PRO A 34 4.43 -4.63 -0.87
N HIS A 35 5.08 -3.76 -0.08
CA HIS A 35 5.93 -4.25 1.01
C HIS A 35 6.00 -3.23 2.14
N MET A 36 6.29 -3.71 3.34
CA MET A 36 6.48 -2.89 4.52
C MET A 36 7.77 -3.34 5.21
N LYS A 37 8.53 -2.37 5.71
CA LYS A 37 9.75 -2.67 6.46
C LYS A 37 9.41 -2.82 7.94
N SER A 38 10.10 -3.72 8.66
CA SER A 38 9.80 -4.01 10.05
C SER A 38 10.03 -2.81 10.98
N ASP A 39 10.93 -1.89 10.61
CA ASP A 39 11.22 -0.69 11.38
C ASP A 39 10.39 0.53 10.96
N LYS A 40 9.49 0.37 9.97
CA LYS A 40 8.65 1.43 9.42
C LYS A 40 7.19 0.99 9.45
N GLU A 41 6.60 0.93 10.64
CA GLU A 41 5.29 0.33 10.87
C GLU A 41 4.13 1.04 10.16
N HIS A 42 4.28 2.33 9.87
CA HIS A 42 3.22 3.13 9.23
C HIS A 42 3.46 3.36 7.75
N LEU A 43 4.57 2.86 7.19
CA LEU A 43 4.92 3.11 5.79
C LEU A 43 4.66 1.89 4.94
N LEU A 44 3.89 2.10 3.87
CA LEU A 44 3.57 1.07 2.90
C LEU A 44 4.17 1.47 1.55
N PHE A 45 5.06 0.64 1.03
CA PHE A 45 5.65 0.82 -0.29
C PHE A 45 4.86 -0.03 -1.28
N VAL A 46 4.42 0.56 -2.39
CA VAL A 46 3.66 -0.16 -3.41
C VAL A 46 4.25 0.12 -4.77
N ALA A 47 4.71 -0.94 -5.45
CA ALA A 47 5.09 -0.86 -6.86
C ALA A 47 3.84 -1.13 -7.69
N TYR A 48 3.64 -0.33 -8.73
CA TYR A 48 2.44 -0.40 -9.58
C TYR A 48 2.77 0.09 -10.99
N ASP A 49 1.88 -0.23 -11.93
CA ASP A 49 2.01 0.23 -13.31
C ASP A 49 1.29 1.58 -13.46
N PRO A 50 2.02 2.69 -13.69
CA PRO A 50 1.41 4.01 -13.80
C PRO A 50 0.53 4.19 -15.05
N ASP A 51 0.64 3.29 -16.02
CA ASP A 51 -0.26 3.29 -17.18
C ASP A 51 -1.64 2.75 -16.83
N GLU A 52 -1.76 1.98 -15.77
CA GLU A 52 -3.01 1.34 -15.38
C GLU A 52 -3.71 2.04 -14.21
N MET A 53 -2.96 2.71 -13.36
CA MET A 53 -3.55 3.37 -12.21
C MET A 53 -2.67 4.51 -11.70
N CYS A 54 -3.25 5.42 -10.92
CA CYS A 54 -2.52 6.52 -10.30
C CYS A 54 -2.38 6.30 -8.79
N PRO A 55 -1.49 7.04 -8.10
CA PRO A 55 -1.31 6.88 -6.66
C PRO A 55 -2.58 7.08 -5.83
N HIS A 56 -3.49 7.96 -6.25
CA HIS A 56 -4.76 8.16 -5.54
C HIS A 56 -5.63 6.91 -5.56
N ASP A 57 -5.54 6.09 -6.61
CA ASP A 57 -6.24 4.81 -6.67
C ASP A 57 -5.75 3.87 -5.57
N LEU A 58 -4.45 3.89 -5.30
CA LEU A 58 -3.86 3.07 -4.23
C LEU A 58 -4.37 3.50 -2.85
N VAL A 59 -4.49 4.81 -2.62
CA VAL A 59 -5.06 5.33 -1.38
C VAL A 59 -6.49 4.82 -1.22
N ALA A 60 -7.31 4.89 -2.27
CA ALA A 60 -8.69 4.42 -2.23
C ALA A 60 -8.76 2.93 -1.94
N ILE A 61 -7.90 2.13 -2.56
CA ILE A 61 -7.86 0.68 -2.35
C ILE A 61 -7.52 0.35 -0.89
N VAL A 62 -6.52 1.01 -0.31
CA VAL A 62 -6.14 0.77 1.09
C VAL A 62 -7.25 1.22 2.02
N ASN A 63 -7.91 2.34 1.70
CA ASN A 63 -9.03 2.82 2.51
C ASN A 63 -10.22 1.85 2.53
N GLU A 64 -10.38 1.02 1.49
CA GLU A 64 -11.41 -0.02 1.47
C GLU A 64 -11.26 -1.03 2.61
N ARG A 65 -10.04 -1.17 3.15
CA ARG A 65 -9.76 -2.06 4.28
C ARG A 65 -10.10 -1.42 5.63
N GLY A 66 -10.69 -0.22 5.64
CA GLY A 66 -10.97 0.50 6.86
C GLY A 66 -9.78 1.24 7.44
N LEU A 67 -8.73 1.40 6.64
CA LEU A 67 -7.51 2.10 7.06
C LEU A 67 -7.51 3.53 6.50
N HIS A 68 -6.74 4.40 7.15
CA HIS A 68 -6.58 5.78 6.69
C HIS A 68 -5.18 5.95 6.10
N ALA A 69 -5.12 5.95 4.78
CA ALA A 69 -3.86 6.05 4.05
C ALA A 69 -3.70 7.43 3.43
N HIS A 70 -2.47 7.90 3.39
CA HIS A 70 -2.10 9.20 2.80
C HIS A 70 -0.87 9.03 1.93
N LEU A 71 -0.84 9.74 0.79
CA LEU A 71 0.35 9.78 -0.05
C LEU A 71 1.45 10.59 0.65
N ILE A 72 2.67 10.09 0.56
CA ILE A 72 3.84 10.81 1.03
C ILE A 72 4.62 11.29 -0.20
N ASP A 73 4.82 12.60 -0.28
CA ASP A 73 5.64 13.19 -1.33
C ASP A 73 7.11 13.04 -0.97
N LEU A 74 7.87 12.52 -1.89
CA LEU A 74 9.31 12.33 -1.73
C LEU A 74 10.10 13.39 -2.49
#